data_ecb6eb70327fc1b0640e9ff64c96cde6
#
_entry.id   ecb6eb70327fc1b0640e9ff64c96cde6
#
_cell.length_a   1.000
_cell.length_b   1.000
_cell.length_c   1.000
_cell.angle_alpha   90.00
_cell.angle_beta   90.00
_cell.angle_gamma   90.00
#
_symmetry.space_group_name_H-M   'P 1'
#
loop_
_entity.id
_entity.type
_entity.pdbx_description
1 polymer ?
#
loop_
_entity_poly.entity_id
_entity_poly.type
_entity_poly.pdbx_seq_one_letter_code
_entity_poly.pdbx_strand_id
1 'polypeptide(L)'
;MQHAHEAAPGTPALHLTGVTLRRGRRYVLDDISLEIPTGALFVLLGEAGSGKSALLATLAGTTEPTAGEIRSHAEPLNRTPPHRRGFGVVAQHDALFPSLSLADNVAYPLRLRRLSATARAPLVEAALESVLLTGAHRRPREATAAERQRAALARATVFGPRLLLLDEPLADQPAEFRPVMVAALRRLHLLLGATTILATRVAADAMALADQVAVLHRGRIEQIAAPAALYDNPSSAMAATACGETNLLPGTVREIDEDGMALVALACGPIVEGVAAGPLQPRDACLFCVRPERIAVAPVSAADMGEGALDAKLIEVLHLGDLVRLRLLLGTGAELLVKRPLAAGLYTGQRVAIAWQPGHARVFGEEGK
;
A
#
# COMPACT_ATOMS: atom_id res chain seq x y z
N MET A 1 1.10 18.19 -33.18
CA MET A 1 2.06 17.14 -33.52
C MET A 1 2.95 16.96 -32.30
N GLN A 2 2.69 15.93 -31.50
CA GLN A 2 3.48 15.59 -30.33
C GLN A 2 4.58 14.63 -30.81
N HIS A 3 5.82 15.00 -30.59
CA HIS A 3 6.92 14.05 -30.69
C HIS A 3 6.73 13.00 -29.60
N ALA A 4 6.18 11.85 -29.98
CA ALA A 4 6.29 10.64 -29.20
C ALA A 4 7.77 10.25 -29.23
N HIS A 5 8.54 10.63 -28.21
CA HIS A 5 9.75 9.88 -27.89
C HIS A 5 9.26 8.50 -27.41
N GLU A 6 9.24 7.55 -28.34
CA GLU A 6 9.17 6.14 -27.97
C GLU A 6 10.41 5.86 -27.12
N ALA A 7 10.19 5.66 -25.82
CA ALA A 7 11.24 5.16 -24.95
C ALA A 7 11.68 3.80 -25.48
N ALA A 8 12.99 3.56 -25.54
CA ALA A 8 13.52 2.25 -25.91
C ALA A 8 12.86 1.18 -25.02
N PRO A 9 12.44 0.02 -25.58
CA PRO A 9 11.85 -1.05 -24.82
C PRO A 9 12.79 -1.46 -23.68
N GLY A 10 12.30 -1.41 -22.43
CA GLY A 10 13.07 -1.71 -21.23
C GLY A 10 13.53 -0.51 -20.40
N THR A 11 13.36 0.72 -20.87
CA THR A 11 13.72 1.93 -20.06
C THR A 11 12.62 2.17 -19.00
N PRO A 12 12.97 2.25 -17.69
CA PRO A 12 11.99 2.55 -16.66
C PRO A 12 11.40 3.96 -16.84
N ALA A 13 10.13 4.13 -16.49
CA ALA A 13 9.47 5.43 -16.48
C ALA A 13 10.12 6.39 -15.50
N LEU A 14 10.55 5.85 -14.36
CA LEU A 14 11.31 6.57 -13.33
C LEU A 14 12.44 5.69 -12.80
N HIS A 15 13.59 6.32 -12.59
CA HIS A 15 14.73 5.73 -11.91
C HIS A 15 15.20 6.73 -10.84
N LEU A 16 15.25 6.29 -9.60
CA LEU A 16 15.74 7.04 -8.44
C LEU A 16 17.00 6.37 -7.92
N THR A 17 18.02 7.19 -7.64
CA THR A 17 19.28 6.72 -7.08
C THR A 17 19.68 7.58 -5.90
N GLY A 18 19.68 7.02 -4.69
CA GLY A 18 20.13 7.67 -3.47
C GLY A 18 19.34 8.92 -3.09
N VAL A 19 18.06 9.01 -3.48
CA VAL A 19 17.25 10.22 -3.27
C VAL A 19 17.04 10.45 -1.79
N THR A 20 17.59 11.56 -1.31
CA THR A 20 17.55 11.96 0.09
C THR A 20 16.91 13.34 0.22
N LEU A 21 16.01 13.48 1.21
CA LEU A 21 15.39 14.75 1.57
C LEU A 21 15.53 15.01 3.07
N ARG A 22 16.16 16.13 3.43
CA ARG A 22 16.32 16.57 4.82
C ARG A 22 15.47 17.80 5.11
N ARG A 23 14.87 17.82 6.29
CA ARG A 23 14.26 19.03 6.88
C ARG A 23 14.94 19.31 8.22
N GLY A 24 15.84 20.29 8.23
CA GLY A 24 16.71 20.53 9.36
C GLY A 24 17.64 19.33 9.61
N ARG A 25 17.58 18.74 10.82
CA ARG A 25 18.38 17.56 11.18
C ARG A 25 17.71 16.22 10.85
N ARG A 26 16.43 16.22 10.47
CA ARG A 26 15.66 14.99 10.23
C ARG A 26 15.71 14.61 8.76
N TYR A 27 15.97 13.34 8.48
CA TYR A 27 15.75 12.73 7.19
C TYR A 27 14.24 12.45 7.02
N VAL A 28 13.66 12.99 5.95
CA VAL A 28 12.27 12.72 5.53
C VAL A 28 12.26 11.62 4.50
N LEU A 29 13.26 11.62 3.61
CA LEU A 29 13.64 10.53 2.71
C LEU A 29 15.11 10.24 2.94
N ASP A 30 15.47 8.99 3.02
CA ASP A 30 16.79 8.53 3.37
C ASP A 30 17.24 7.43 2.41
N ASP A 31 18.07 7.81 1.44
CA ASP A 31 18.67 6.91 0.44
C ASP A 31 17.65 6.09 -0.36
N ILE A 32 16.63 6.76 -0.92
CA ILE A 32 15.62 6.10 -1.74
C ILE A 32 16.19 5.77 -3.12
N SER A 33 16.30 4.47 -3.40
CA SER A 33 16.70 3.94 -4.71
C SER A 33 15.63 2.96 -5.20
N LEU A 34 15.05 3.20 -6.38
CA LEU A 34 14.04 2.34 -6.99
C LEU A 34 13.89 2.60 -8.48
N GLU A 35 13.36 1.61 -9.18
CA GLU A 35 12.95 1.70 -10.58
C GLU A 35 11.45 1.43 -10.71
N ILE A 36 10.76 2.25 -11.51
CA ILE A 36 9.33 2.09 -11.80
C ILE A 36 9.19 1.80 -13.28
N PRO A 37 8.69 0.62 -13.66
CA PRO A 37 8.48 0.24 -15.05
C PRO A 37 7.49 1.16 -15.75
N THR A 38 7.70 1.39 -17.05
CA THR A 38 6.76 2.14 -17.89
C THR A 38 5.40 1.43 -17.93
N GLY A 39 4.32 2.19 -17.73
CA GLY A 39 2.95 1.68 -17.74
C GLY A 39 2.55 0.96 -16.45
N ALA A 40 3.40 0.82 -15.46
CA ALA A 40 3.04 0.16 -14.20
C ALA A 40 2.16 1.05 -13.30
N LEU A 41 1.28 0.40 -12.53
CA LEU A 41 0.62 0.98 -11.37
C LEU A 41 1.45 0.63 -10.12
N PHE A 42 2.27 1.58 -9.68
CA PHE A 42 3.19 1.43 -8.55
C PHE A 42 2.60 2.08 -7.31
N VAL A 43 2.52 1.35 -6.20
CA VAL A 43 1.93 1.86 -4.97
C VAL A 43 2.97 2.04 -3.87
N LEU A 44 3.02 3.22 -3.28
CA LEU A 44 3.76 3.53 -2.07
C LEU A 44 2.85 3.28 -0.87
N LEU A 45 3.10 2.22 -0.11
CA LEU A 45 2.36 1.86 1.09
C LEU A 45 3.16 2.24 2.34
N GLY A 46 2.51 2.80 3.35
CA GLY A 46 3.15 3.09 4.63
C GLY A 46 2.32 4.00 5.52
N GLU A 47 2.69 4.12 6.77
CA GLU A 47 2.00 4.92 7.77
C GLU A 47 2.08 6.44 7.51
N ALA A 48 1.32 7.21 8.28
CA ALA A 48 1.45 8.67 8.28
C ALA A 48 2.88 9.07 8.69
N GLY A 49 3.49 10.00 7.93
CA GLY A 49 4.86 10.43 8.20
C GLY A 49 5.97 9.50 7.71
N SER A 50 5.66 8.41 7.00
CA SER A 50 6.67 7.51 6.42
C SER A 50 7.50 8.12 5.29
N GLY A 51 7.06 9.25 4.68
CA GLY A 51 7.78 9.93 3.59
C GLY A 51 7.07 9.89 2.23
N LYS A 52 5.93 9.18 2.06
CA LYS A 52 5.22 9.02 0.78
C LYS A 52 4.91 10.33 0.07
N SER A 53 4.22 11.26 0.76
CA SER A 53 3.88 12.58 0.17
C SER A 53 5.12 13.40 -0.14
N ALA A 54 6.19 13.26 0.65
CA ALA A 54 7.46 13.92 0.39
C ALA A 54 8.12 13.36 -0.88
N LEU A 55 8.08 12.04 -1.07
CA LEU A 55 8.58 11.41 -2.29
C LEU A 55 7.77 11.87 -3.51
N LEU A 56 6.43 11.85 -3.43
CA LEU A 56 5.58 12.37 -4.51
C LEU A 56 5.84 13.84 -4.82
N ALA A 57 6.02 14.70 -3.79
CA ALA A 57 6.37 16.12 -3.97
C ALA A 57 7.73 16.31 -4.65
N THR A 58 8.69 15.44 -4.31
CA THR A 58 10.02 15.44 -4.95
C THR A 58 9.93 15.00 -6.41
N LEU A 59 9.15 13.95 -6.71
CA LEU A 59 8.87 13.51 -8.07
C LEU A 59 8.10 14.57 -8.87
N ALA A 60 7.14 15.25 -8.26
CA ALA A 60 6.40 16.35 -8.89
C ALA A 60 7.29 17.60 -9.15
N GLY A 61 8.42 17.71 -8.46
CA GLY A 61 9.34 18.85 -8.55
C GLY A 61 8.93 20.08 -7.72
N THR A 62 7.98 19.90 -6.79
CA THR A 62 7.58 20.94 -5.82
C THR A 62 8.52 21.01 -4.62
N THR A 63 9.33 19.97 -4.42
CA THR A 63 10.38 19.89 -3.41
C THR A 63 11.66 19.37 -4.08
N GLU A 64 12.78 20.04 -3.85
CA GLU A 64 14.07 19.58 -4.36
C GLU A 64 14.67 18.55 -3.38
N PRO A 65 15.23 17.44 -3.88
CA PRO A 65 15.97 16.50 -3.04
C PRO A 65 17.26 17.15 -2.54
N THR A 66 17.70 16.78 -1.34
CA THR A 66 18.97 17.25 -0.77
C THR A 66 20.17 16.55 -1.42
N ALA A 67 19.98 15.29 -1.85
CA ALA A 67 20.98 14.48 -2.55
C ALA A 67 20.28 13.43 -3.42
N GLY A 68 21.06 12.77 -4.28
CA GLY A 68 20.59 11.73 -5.18
C GLY A 68 20.08 12.25 -6.51
N GLU A 69 19.72 11.33 -7.38
CA GLU A 69 19.29 11.63 -8.75
C GLU A 69 17.92 11.04 -9.05
N ILE A 70 17.12 11.78 -9.81
CA ILE A 70 15.82 11.35 -10.34
C ILE A 70 15.88 11.48 -11.85
N ARG A 71 15.58 10.38 -12.55
CA ARG A 71 15.47 10.35 -14.01
C ARG A 71 14.10 9.87 -14.44
N SER A 72 13.58 10.44 -15.53
CA SER A 72 12.41 9.91 -16.22
C SER A 72 12.80 9.58 -17.66
N HIS A 73 12.58 8.32 -18.07
CA HIS A 73 13.00 7.85 -19.40
C HIS A 73 14.45 8.26 -19.76
N ALA A 74 15.37 8.06 -18.82
CA ALA A 74 16.78 8.45 -18.89
C ALA A 74 17.09 9.97 -18.82
N GLU A 75 16.10 10.87 -18.84
CA GLU A 75 16.32 12.31 -18.71
C GLU A 75 16.35 12.75 -17.23
N PRO A 76 17.33 13.56 -16.79
CA PRO A 76 17.41 14.02 -15.41
C PRO A 76 16.28 15.02 -15.09
N LEU A 77 15.61 14.81 -13.95
CA LEU A 77 14.48 15.65 -13.49
C LEU A 77 14.82 16.62 -12.36
N ASN A 78 15.96 16.48 -11.69
CA ASN A 78 16.26 17.24 -10.46
C ASN A 78 16.08 18.76 -10.63
N ARG A 79 16.50 19.32 -11.76
CA ARG A 79 16.39 20.75 -12.08
C ARG A 79 15.19 21.12 -12.96
N THR A 80 14.36 20.14 -13.33
CA THR A 80 13.19 20.37 -14.19
C THR A 80 12.01 20.86 -13.32
N PRO A 81 11.52 22.10 -13.56
CA PRO A 81 10.42 22.64 -12.76
C PRO A 81 9.11 21.86 -12.99
N PRO A 82 8.16 21.87 -12.04
CA PRO A 82 6.94 21.04 -12.08
C PRO A 82 6.16 21.16 -13.40
N HIS A 83 5.95 22.37 -13.89
CA HIS A 83 5.15 22.64 -15.10
C HIS A 83 5.79 22.09 -16.39
N ARG A 84 7.08 21.76 -16.38
CA ARG A 84 7.80 21.17 -17.52
C ARG A 84 7.91 19.65 -17.45
N ARG A 85 7.59 19.03 -16.29
CA ARG A 85 7.61 17.57 -16.14
C ARG A 85 6.45 16.88 -16.87
N GLY A 86 5.36 17.60 -17.14
CA GLY A 86 4.20 17.05 -17.87
C GLY A 86 3.43 15.96 -17.10
N PHE A 87 3.61 15.89 -15.81
CA PHE A 87 2.97 14.90 -14.92
C PHE A 87 1.57 15.35 -14.50
N GLY A 88 0.64 14.41 -14.38
CA GLY A 88 -0.61 14.62 -13.67
C GLY A 88 -0.37 14.44 -12.17
N VAL A 89 -0.80 15.42 -11.37
CA VAL A 89 -0.58 15.38 -9.92
C VAL A 89 -1.89 15.62 -9.18
N VAL A 90 -2.24 14.71 -8.28
CA VAL A 90 -3.29 14.87 -7.29
C VAL A 90 -2.64 14.87 -5.92
N ALA A 91 -2.59 16.04 -5.27
CA ALA A 91 -2.09 16.19 -3.91
C ALA A 91 -3.14 15.76 -2.89
N GLN A 92 -2.73 15.48 -1.66
CA GLN A 92 -3.59 15.08 -0.54
C GLN A 92 -4.74 16.08 -0.28
N HIS A 93 -4.52 17.36 -0.54
CA HIS A 93 -5.57 18.38 -0.55
C HIS A 93 -5.89 18.72 -2.01
N ASP A 94 -7.15 18.66 -2.38
CA ASP A 94 -7.70 18.76 -3.76
C ASP A 94 -7.12 19.91 -4.58
N ALA A 95 -6.63 20.99 -3.94
CA ALA A 95 -6.04 22.18 -4.56
C ALA A 95 -6.86 22.71 -5.76
N LEU A 96 -8.19 22.60 -5.68
CA LEU A 96 -9.10 23.13 -6.68
C LEU A 96 -9.17 24.65 -6.58
N PHE A 97 -9.36 25.33 -7.70
CA PHE A 97 -9.61 26.76 -7.74
C PHE A 97 -11.01 27.05 -7.22
N PRO A 98 -11.18 27.75 -6.08
CA PRO A 98 -12.47 27.88 -5.42
C PRO A 98 -13.47 28.78 -6.20
N SER A 99 -12.96 29.63 -7.08
CA SER A 99 -13.76 30.52 -7.94
C SER A 99 -14.30 29.84 -9.20
N LEU A 100 -13.77 28.71 -9.59
CA LEU A 100 -14.15 27.96 -10.78
C LEU A 100 -15.14 26.85 -10.42
N SER A 101 -16.01 26.46 -11.36
CA SER A 101 -16.81 25.24 -11.24
C SER A 101 -15.90 24.00 -11.23
N LEU A 102 -16.41 22.82 -10.84
CA LEU A 102 -15.64 21.57 -10.93
C LEU A 102 -15.25 21.28 -12.39
N ALA A 103 -16.17 21.48 -13.34
CA ALA A 103 -15.88 21.31 -14.77
C ALA A 103 -14.81 22.29 -15.27
N ASP A 104 -14.86 23.55 -14.83
CA ASP A 104 -13.84 24.56 -15.20
C ASP A 104 -12.46 24.23 -14.59
N ASN A 105 -12.43 23.68 -13.38
CA ASN A 105 -11.22 23.15 -12.79
C ASN A 105 -10.62 22.04 -13.65
N VAL A 106 -11.44 21.10 -14.12
CA VAL A 106 -11.02 20.02 -15.03
C VAL A 106 -10.54 20.59 -16.37
N ALA A 107 -11.24 21.59 -16.91
CA ALA A 107 -10.89 22.23 -18.17
C ALA A 107 -9.60 23.08 -18.10
N TYR A 108 -9.16 23.47 -16.89
CA TYR A 108 -8.08 24.44 -16.71
C TYR A 108 -6.76 24.04 -17.37
N PRO A 109 -6.22 22.81 -17.26
CA PRO A 109 -4.99 22.41 -17.94
C PRO A 109 -5.10 22.50 -19.46
N LEU A 110 -6.28 22.24 -20.04
CA LEU A 110 -6.51 22.35 -21.48
C LEU A 110 -6.59 23.80 -21.95
N ARG A 111 -7.05 24.72 -21.09
CA ARG A 111 -7.00 26.18 -21.35
C ARG A 111 -5.57 26.66 -21.42
N LEU A 112 -4.71 26.24 -20.51
CA LEU A 112 -3.27 26.57 -20.53
C LEU A 112 -2.57 26.07 -21.80
N ARG A 113 -3.04 24.97 -22.38
CA ARG A 113 -2.58 24.42 -23.66
C ARG A 113 -3.24 25.07 -24.87
N ARG A 114 -4.05 26.13 -24.67
CA ARG A 114 -4.72 26.94 -25.70
C ARG A 114 -5.69 26.16 -26.59
N LEU A 115 -6.27 25.05 -26.10
CA LEU A 115 -7.34 24.35 -26.84
C LEU A 115 -8.59 25.24 -26.92
N SER A 116 -9.31 25.20 -28.05
CA SER A 116 -10.60 25.88 -28.23
C SER A 116 -11.67 25.31 -27.29
N ALA A 117 -12.74 26.05 -27.04
CA ALA A 117 -13.84 25.60 -26.18
C ALA A 117 -14.49 24.32 -26.73
N THR A 118 -14.68 24.27 -28.06
CA THR A 118 -15.25 23.10 -28.77
C THR A 118 -14.39 21.85 -28.65
N ALA A 119 -13.05 22.00 -28.71
CA ALA A 119 -12.13 20.88 -28.55
C ALA A 119 -12.00 20.42 -27.06
N ARG A 120 -12.22 21.32 -26.10
CA ARG A 120 -12.13 20.97 -24.67
C ARG A 120 -13.36 20.22 -24.14
N ALA A 121 -14.56 20.59 -24.63
CA ALA A 121 -15.79 20.07 -24.07
C ALA A 121 -15.84 18.53 -24.00
N PRO A 122 -15.61 17.78 -25.09
CA PRO A 122 -15.66 16.31 -25.06
C PRO A 122 -14.56 15.72 -24.15
N LEU A 123 -13.38 16.32 -24.05
CA LEU A 123 -12.32 15.85 -23.20
C LEU A 123 -12.65 16.02 -21.71
N VAL A 124 -13.27 17.14 -21.35
CA VAL A 124 -13.72 17.41 -19.98
C VAL A 124 -14.84 16.45 -19.60
N GLU A 125 -15.80 16.22 -20.48
CA GLU A 125 -16.90 15.30 -20.25
C GLU A 125 -16.38 13.87 -20.02
N ALA A 126 -15.53 13.35 -20.91
CA ALA A 126 -14.91 12.04 -20.77
C ALA A 126 -14.07 11.92 -19.46
N ALA A 127 -13.34 12.97 -19.08
CA ALA A 127 -12.58 12.97 -17.83
C ALA A 127 -13.49 12.94 -16.60
N LEU A 128 -14.62 13.67 -16.60
CA LEU A 128 -15.61 13.66 -15.51
C LEU A 128 -16.32 12.30 -15.41
N GLU A 129 -16.66 11.71 -16.54
CA GLU A 129 -17.27 10.38 -16.61
C GLU A 129 -16.33 9.29 -16.09
N SER A 130 -15.04 9.35 -16.45
CA SER A 130 -14.02 8.37 -16.02
C SER A 130 -13.85 8.28 -14.50
N VAL A 131 -14.16 9.37 -13.79
CA VAL A 131 -14.12 9.44 -12.32
C VAL A 131 -15.52 9.42 -11.67
N LEU A 132 -16.56 9.09 -12.42
CA LEU A 132 -17.94 9.01 -11.96
C LEU A 132 -18.44 10.30 -11.29
N LEU A 133 -18.07 11.46 -11.82
CA LEU A 133 -18.45 12.77 -11.27
C LEU A 133 -19.57 13.40 -12.09
N THR A 134 -20.74 13.56 -11.44
CA THR A 134 -21.91 14.27 -11.97
C THR A 134 -22.06 15.65 -11.33
N GLY A 135 -22.90 16.53 -11.92
CA GLY A 135 -23.18 17.85 -11.35
C GLY A 135 -21.96 18.78 -11.28
N ALA A 136 -21.04 18.65 -12.23
CA ALA A 136 -19.76 19.35 -12.24
C ALA A 136 -19.86 20.88 -12.50
N HIS A 137 -21.07 21.43 -12.69
CA HIS A 137 -21.32 22.88 -12.77
C HIS A 137 -21.19 23.61 -11.41
N ARG A 138 -21.27 22.86 -10.29
CA ARG A 138 -21.12 23.38 -8.93
C ARG A 138 -19.68 23.84 -8.65
N ARG A 139 -19.52 24.76 -7.69
CA ARG A 139 -18.21 25.19 -7.19
C ARG A 139 -17.70 24.22 -6.12
N PRO A 140 -16.37 24.18 -5.86
CA PRO A 140 -15.79 23.29 -4.85
C PRO A 140 -16.44 23.38 -3.46
N ARG A 141 -16.86 24.58 -3.04
CA ARG A 141 -17.55 24.79 -1.73
C ARG A 141 -18.93 24.11 -1.63
N GLU A 142 -19.55 23.80 -2.77
CA GLU A 142 -20.89 23.20 -2.89
C GLU A 142 -20.78 21.66 -3.07
N ALA A 143 -19.58 21.16 -3.19
CA ALA A 143 -19.27 19.75 -3.42
C ALA A 143 -18.76 19.09 -2.14
N THR A 144 -19.01 17.79 -2.01
CA THR A 144 -18.44 16.95 -0.95
C THR A 144 -16.93 16.81 -1.13
N ALA A 145 -16.20 16.39 -0.09
CA ALA A 145 -14.77 16.10 -0.18
C ALA A 145 -14.48 15.05 -1.26
N ALA A 146 -15.30 13.98 -1.31
CA ALA A 146 -15.18 12.92 -2.31
C ALA A 146 -15.36 13.43 -3.76
N GLU A 147 -16.30 14.35 -3.99
CA GLU A 147 -16.51 14.96 -5.31
C GLU A 147 -15.37 15.88 -5.71
N ARG A 148 -14.86 16.68 -4.76
CA ARG A 148 -13.67 17.51 -5.00
C ARG A 148 -12.46 16.68 -5.37
N GLN A 149 -12.22 15.57 -4.65
CA GLN A 149 -11.12 14.65 -4.93
C GLN A 149 -11.25 14.02 -6.33
N ARG A 150 -12.49 13.61 -6.73
CA ARG A 150 -12.75 13.13 -8.09
C ARG A 150 -12.52 14.20 -9.15
N ALA A 151 -12.89 15.44 -8.89
CA ALA A 151 -12.61 16.57 -9.79
C ALA A 151 -11.10 16.83 -9.92
N ALA A 152 -10.35 16.74 -8.83
CA ALA A 152 -8.89 16.87 -8.86
C ALA A 152 -8.23 15.74 -9.68
N LEU A 153 -8.74 14.52 -9.57
CA LEU A 153 -8.29 13.39 -10.39
C LEU A 153 -8.61 13.61 -11.88
N ALA A 154 -9.84 14.01 -12.22
CA ALA A 154 -10.21 14.35 -13.60
C ALA A 154 -9.32 15.47 -14.16
N ARG A 155 -9.03 16.52 -13.38
CA ARG A 155 -8.13 17.60 -13.77
C ARG A 155 -6.72 17.11 -14.06
N ALA A 156 -6.20 16.18 -13.25
CA ALA A 156 -4.87 15.63 -13.42
C ALA A 156 -4.74 14.72 -14.63
N THR A 157 -5.83 14.16 -15.14
CA THR A 157 -5.85 13.17 -16.21
C THR A 157 -6.35 13.69 -17.56
N VAL A 158 -7.12 14.79 -17.57
CA VAL A 158 -7.80 15.33 -18.78
C VAL A 158 -6.88 15.61 -19.96
N PHE A 159 -5.61 15.84 -19.74
CA PHE A 159 -4.63 16.16 -20.77
C PHE A 159 -3.76 14.96 -21.21
N GLY A 160 -4.06 13.76 -20.77
CA GLY A 160 -3.33 12.54 -21.09
C GLY A 160 -1.86 12.56 -20.61
N PRO A 161 -1.60 12.67 -19.29
CA PRO A 161 -0.22 12.66 -18.79
C PRO A 161 0.42 11.29 -19.00
N ARG A 162 1.74 11.24 -19.24
CA ARG A 162 2.51 9.99 -19.29
C ARG A 162 2.76 9.40 -17.91
N LEU A 163 2.76 10.23 -16.88
CA LEU A 163 2.98 9.84 -15.50
C LEU A 163 1.97 10.54 -14.60
N LEU A 164 1.36 9.77 -13.71
CA LEU A 164 0.32 10.22 -12.78
C LEU A 164 0.78 9.99 -11.34
N LEU A 165 0.81 11.05 -10.55
CA LEU A 165 1.17 11.03 -9.13
C LEU A 165 -0.08 11.29 -8.29
N LEU A 166 -0.47 10.32 -7.45
CA LEU A 166 -1.70 10.34 -6.66
C LEU A 166 -1.35 10.22 -5.17
N ASP A 167 -1.63 11.26 -4.39
CA ASP A 167 -1.41 11.24 -2.95
C ASP A 167 -2.73 11.00 -2.21
N GLU A 168 -2.90 9.82 -1.67
CA GLU A 168 -4.10 9.33 -0.95
C GLU A 168 -5.43 9.58 -1.71
N PRO A 169 -5.56 9.17 -2.99
CA PRO A 169 -6.70 9.55 -3.83
C PRO A 169 -8.04 8.92 -3.43
N LEU A 170 -8.05 8.06 -2.43
CA LEU A 170 -9.25 7.40 -1.89
C LEU A 170 -9.54 7.78 -0.44
N ALA A 171 -8.78 8.70 0.17
CA ALA A 171 -8.90 9.02 1.60
C ALA A 171 -10.30 9.52 1.99
N ASP A 172 -10.89 10.37 1.17
CA ASP A 172 -12.18 11.03 1.43
C ASP A 172 -13.39 10.28 0.84
N GLN A 173 -13.17 9.07 0.27
CA GLN A 173 -14.27 8.30 -0.30
C GLN A 173 -15.05 7.56 0.80
N PRO A 174 -16.40 7.62 0.81
CA PRO A 174 -17.22 6.80 1.69
C PRO A 174 -16.89 5.31 1.53
N ALA A 175 -17.03 4.55 2.62
CA ALA A 175 -16.63 3.13 2.65
C ALA A 175 -17.36 2.30 1.57
N GLU A 176 -18.65 2.56 1.36
CA GLU A 176 -19.49 1.90 0.35
C GLU A 176 -19.08 2.25 -1.10
N PHE A 177 -18.49 3.42 -1.32
CA PHE A 177 -18.00 3.85 -2.63
C PHE A 177 -16.55 3.45 -2.91
N ARG A 178 -15.79 3.10 -1.89
CA ARG A 178 -14.36 2.79 -2.02
C ARG A 178 -14.07 1.68 -3.03
N PRO A 179 -14.77 0.51 -3.02
CA PRO A 179 -14.55 -0.55 -4.02
C PRO A 179 -14.82 -0.07 -5.46
N VAL A 180 -15.85 0.75 -5.65
CA VAL A 180 -16.19 1.32 -6.95
C VAL A 180 -15.10 2.26 -7.44
N MET A 181 -14.54 3.08 -6.55
CA MET A 181 -13.45 3.99 -6.89
C MET A 181 -12.13 3.28 -7.14
N VAL A 182 -11.83 2.18 -6.42
CA VAL A 182 -10.69 1.30 -6.71
C VAL A 182 -10.80 0.75 -8.15
N ALA A 183 -11.97 0.22 -8.51
CA ALA A 183 -12.20 -0.28 -9.87
C ALA A 183 -12.10 0.83 -10.93
N ALA A 184 -12.64 2.03 -10.63
CA ALA A 184 -12.55 3.20 -11.52
C ALA A 184 -11.10 3.66 -11.73
N LEU A 185 -10.28 3.71 -10.66
CA LEU A 185 -8.86 4.04 -10.75
C LEU A 185 -8.08 3.04 -11.59
N ARG A 186 -8.33 1.74 -11.39
CA ARG A 186 -7.68 0.70 -12.20
C ARG A 186 -8.07 0.82 -13.68
N ARG A 187 -9.36 1.03 -13.97
CA ARG A 187 -9.84 1.27 -15.33
C ARG A 187 -9.22 2.52 -15.95
N LEU A 188 -9.14 3.62 -15.19
CA LEU A 188 -8.54 4.87 -15.64
C LEU A 188 -7.05 4.69 -15.98
N HIS A 189 -6.30 4.00 -15.13
CA HIS A 189 -4.90 3.65 -15.38
C HIS A 189 -4.73 2.88 -16.70
N LEU A 190 -5.55 1.84 -16.93
CA LEU A 190 -5.51 1.04 -18.16
C LEU A 190 -5.87 1.87 -19.40
N LEU A 191 -6.88 2.74 -19.31
CA LEU A 191 -7.29 3.62 -20.41
C LEU A 191 -6.25 4.66 -20.77
N LEU A 192 -5.55 5.21 -19.78
CA LEU A 192 -4.51 6.22 -20.00
C LEU A 192 -3.20 5.60 -20.51
N GLY A 193 -2.92 4.33 -20.20
CA GLY A 193 -1.61 3.71 -20.45
C GLY A 193 -0.46 4.43 -19.78
N ALA A 194 -0.76 5.28 -18.78
CA ALA A 194 0.22 6.10 -18.08
C ALA A 194 0.84 5.32 -16.92
N THR A 195 2.12 5.55 -16.64
CA THR A 195 2.72 5.08 -15.39
C THR A 195 2.07 5.82 -14.22
N THR A 196 1.54 5.10 -13.26
CA THR A 196 0.83 5.67 -12.11
C THR A 196 1.57 5.35 -10.82
N ILE A 197 1.84 6.37 -10.02
CA ILE A 197 2.40 6.22 -8.67
C ILE A 197 1.35 6.71 -7.69
N LEU A 198 0.89 5.81 -6.84
CA LEU A 198 -0.15 6.07 -5.86
C LEU A 198 0.40 5.88 -4.45
N ALA A 199 0.25 6.88 -3.59
CA ALA A 199 0.54 6.76 -2.17
C ALA A 199 -0.75 6.45 -1.40
N THR A 200 -0.69 5.47 -0.50
CA THR A 200 -1.80 5.12 0.40
C THR A 200 -1.31 4.61 1.75
N ARG A 201 -2.17 4.73 2.76
CA ARG A 201 -2.00 4.09 4.08
C ARG A 201 -2.81 2.80 4.21
N VAL A 202 -3.66 2.52 3.23
CA VAL A 202 -4.62 1.42 3.28
C VAL A 202 -4.07 0.23 2.49
N ALA A 203 -3.68 -0.81 3.22
CA ALA A 203 -3.14 -2.02 2.63
C ALA A 203 -4.06 -2.64 1.57
N ALA A 204 -5.37 -2.69 1.84
CA ALA A 204 -6.36 -3.25 0.91
C ALA A 204 -6.37 -2.53 -0.45
N ASP A 205 -6.21 -1.20 -0.47
CA ASP A 205 -6.11 -0.45 -1.72
C ASP A 205 -4.82 -0.78 -2.48
N ALA A 206 -3.70 -0.85 -1.74
CA ALA A 206 -2.41 -1.20 -2.33
C ALA A 206 -2.45 -2.59 -2.97
N MET A 207 -2.98 -3.60 -2.23
CA MET A 207 -3.10 -4.97 -2.71
C MET A 207 -4.05 -5.11 -3.91
N ALA A 208 -5.14 -4.32 -3.96
CA ALA A 208 -6.13 -4.38 -5.02
C ALA A 208 -5.69 -3.66 -6.32
N LEU A 209 -4.87 -2.60 -6.21
CA LEU A 209 -4.52 -1.74 -7.32
C LEU A 209 -3.17 -2.07 -7.96
N ALA A 210 -2.17 -2.37 -7.15
CA ALA A 210 -0.78 -2.34 -7.58
C ALA A 210 -0.35 -3.50 -8.48
N ASP A 211 0.52 -3.20 -9.44
CA ASP A 211 1.40 -4.20 -10.07
C ASP A 211 2.61 -4.46 -9.16
N GLN A 212 3.11 -3.41 -8.50
CA GLN A 212 4.17 -3.47 -7.48
C GLN A 212 3.85 -2.53 -6.32
N VAL A 213 4.16 -2.97 -5.10
CA VAL A 213 4.04 -2.19 -3.88
C VAL A 213 5.42 -1.98 -3.28
N ALA A 214 5.75 -0.73 -2.97
CA ALA A 214 6.88 -0.39 -2.12
C ALA A 214 6.38 -0.02 -0.71
N VAL A 215 6.82 -0.76 0.28
CA VAL A 215 6.58 -0.42 1.69
C VAL A 215 7.59 0.63 2.11
N LEU A 216 7.10 1.79 2.52
CA LEU A 216 7.91 2.92 2.95
C LEU A 216 7.78 3.11 4.46
N HIS A 217 8.89 3.03 5.18
CA HIS A 217 8.96 3.23 6.62
C HIS A 217 10.08 4.21 6.98
N ARG A 218 9.79 5.23 7.79
CA ARG A 218 10.77 6.24 8.27
C ARG A 218 11.68 6.82 7.19
N GLY A 219 11.14 7.03 6.00
CA GLY A 219 11.88 7.60 4.86
C GLY A 219 12.72 6.60 4.07
N ARG A 220 12.66 5.31 4.38
CA ARG A 220 13.37 4.23 3.67
C ARG A 220 12.39 3.24 3.04
N ILE A 221 12.83 2.56 2.00
CA ILE A 221 12.08 1.45 1.42
C ILE A 221 12.47 0.17 2.15
N GLU A 222 11.47 -0.49 2.75
CA GLU A 222 11.62 -1.79 3.42
C GLU A 222 11.62 -2.93 2.42
N GLN A 223 10.66 -2.91 1.48
CA GLN A 223 10.51 -3.97 0.49
C GLN A 223 9.75 -3.43 -0.73
N ILE A 224 10.11 -3.95 -1.91
CA ILE A 224 9.35 -3.77 -3.15
C ILE A 224 9.01 -5.15 -3.68
N ALA A 225 7.73 -5.43 -3.90
CA ALA A 225 7.27 -6.70 -4.48
C ALA A 225 5.88 -6.57 -5.10
N ALA A 226 5.47 -7.56 -5.88
CA ALA A 226 4.07 -7.73 -6.28
C ALA A 226 3.20 -7.98 -5.03
N PRO A 227 1.92 -7.57 -5.02
CA PRO A 227 1.04 -7.66 -3.85
C PRO A 227 1.03 -9.04 -3.17
N ALA A 228 0.84 -10.11 -3.93
CA ALA A 228 0.80 -11.47 -3.37
C ALA A 228 2.15 -11.86 -2.75
N ALA A 229 3.26 -11.58 -3.43
CA ALA A 229 4.59 -11.87 -2.90
C ALA A 229 4.90 -11.08 -1.63
N LEU A 230 4.48 -9.81 -1.57
CA LEU A 230 4.66 -8.96 -0.39
C LEU A 230 3.83 -9.45 0.81
N TYR A 231 2.62 -9.97 0.56
CA TYR A 231 1.74 -10.51 1.60
C TYR A 231 2.23 -11.85 2.15
N ASP A 232 2.62 -12.77 1.25
CA ASP A 232 3.01 -14.13 1.61
C ASP A 232 4.47 -14.23 2.06
N ASN A 233 5.35 -13.38 1.52
CA ASN A 233 6.80 -13.38 1.76
C ASN A 233 7.32 -11.99 2.17
N PRO A 234 6.82 -11.41 3.27
CA PRO A 234 7.36 -10.16 3.79
C PRO A 234 8.81 -10.35 4.24
N SER A 235 9.67 -9.36 3.96
CA SER A 235 11.08 -9.38 4.34
C SER A 235 11.34 -9.01 5.80
N SER A 236 10.37 -8.36 6.45
CA SER A 236 10.47 -7.93 7.85
C SER A 236 9.10 -7.93 8.52
N ALA A 237 9.09 -7.88 9.85
CA ALA A 237 7.87 -7.73 10.64
C ALA A 237 7.14 -6.41 10.30
N MET A 238 7.90 -5.36 9.96
CA MET A 238 7.34 -4.08 9.51
C MET A 238 6.62 -4.24 8.17
N ALA A 239 7.25 -4.89 7.18
CA ALA A 239 6.61 -5.16 5.89
C ALA A 239 5.35 -6.03 6.06
N ALA A 240 5.41 -7.05 6.92
CA ALA A 240 4.26 -7.89 7.26
C ALA A 240 3.09 -7.06 7.82
N THR A 241 3.37 -6.20 8.80
CA THR A 241 2.35 -5.35 9.46
C THR A 241 1.77 -4.29 8.51
N ALA A 242 2.60 -3.71 7.65
CA ALA A 242 2.15 -2.72 6.68
C ALA A 242 1.12 -3.29 5.68
N CYS A 243 1.24 -4.59 5.34
CA CYS A 243 0.38 -5.25 4.35
C CYS A 243 -0.96 -5.74 4.90
N GLY A 244 -1.12 -5.79 6.21
CA GLY A 244 -2.36 -6.25 6.84
C GLY A 244 -2.16 -6.70 8.27
N GLU A 245 -3.26 -7.09 8.91
CA GLU A 245 -3.20 -7.63 10.27
C GLU A 245 -2.36 -8.92 10.31
N THR A 246 -1.55 -9.03 11.34
CA THR A 246 -0.69 -10.20 11.57
C THR A 246 -0.49 -10.44 13.06
N ASN A 247 -0.31 -11.69 13.45
CA ASN A 247 0.14 -12.06 14.78
C ASN A 247 1.66 -12.05 14.80
N LEU A 248 2.24 -11.28 15.71
CA LEU A 248 3.68 -11.23 15.96
C LEU A 248 3.93 -11.73 17.38
N LEU A 249 4.59 -12.88 17.49
CA LEU A 249 4.89 -13.51 18.77
C LEU A 249 6.40 -13.50 18.99
N PRO A 250 6.89 -12.92 20.08
CA PRO A 250 8.30 -12.98 20.41
C PRO A 250 8.73 -14.41 20.72
N GLY A 251 9.94 -14.76 20.30
CA GLY A 251 10.48 -16.09 20.51
C GLY A 251 12.01 -16.11 20.39
N THR A 252 12.56 -17.32 20.46
CA THR A 252 13.99 -17.58 20.28
C THR A 252 14.14 -18.74 19.31
N VAL A 253 14.98 -18.59 18.31
CA VAL A 253 15.32 -19.62 17.35
C VAL A 253 16.05 -20.76 18.07
N ARG A 254 15.58 -21.99 17.90
CA ARG A 254 16.21 -23.21 18.44
C ARG A 254 17.11 -23.87 17.41
N GLU A 255 16.60 -24.03 16.21
CA GLU A 255 17.23 -24.72 15.11
C GLU A 255 16.74 -24.15 13.78
N ILE A 256 17.53 -24.24 12.74
CA ILE A 256 17.16 -23.94 11.37
C ILE A 256 17.70 -25.06 10.50
N ASP A 257 16.84 -25.66 9.70
CA ASP A 257 17.23 -26.73 8.78
C ASP A 257 17.80 -26.17 7.45
N GLU A 258 18.22 -27.10 6.58
CA GLU A 258 18.82 -26.77 5.28
C GLU A 258 17.81 -26.10 4.33
N ASP A 259 16.50 -26.33 4.52
CA ASP A 259 15.41 -25.73 3.74
C ASP A 259 14.98 -24.34 4.27
N GLY A 260 15.63 -23.84 5.33
CA GLY A 260 15.32 -22.55 5.96
C GLY A 260 14.10 -22.59 6.88
N MET A 261 13.65 -23.78 7.30
CA MET A 261 12.61 -23.93 8.30
C MET A 261 13.19 -23.74 9.69
N ALA A 262 12.67 -22.76 10.43
CA ALA A 262 13.13 -22.44 11.77
C ALA A 262 12.19 -23.03 12.82
N LEU A 263 12.77 -23.74 13.79
CA LEU A 263 12.11 -24.19 15.03
C LEU A 263 12.26 -23.08 16.06
N VAL A 264 11.16 -22.52 16.51
CA VAL A 264 11.11 -21.33 17.40
C VAL A 264 10.45 -21.68 18.72
N ALA A 265 11.14 -21.46 19.82
CA ALA A 265 10.54 -21.46 21.15
C ALA A 265 9.90 -20.10 21.38
N LEU A 266 8.58 -20.02 21.36
CA LEU A 266 7.86 -18.80 21.64
C LEU A 266 8.07 -18.38 23.11
N ALA A 267 8.15 -17.09 23.38
CA ALA A 267 8.22 -16.56 24.75
C ALA A 267 6.98 -16.97 25.56
N CYS A 268 5.88 -17.28 24.90
CA CYS A 268 4.66 -17.84 25.48
C CYS A 268 4.68 -19.38 25.67
N GLY A 269 5.82 -20.05 25.52
CA GLY A 269 6.07 -21.44 25.95
C GLY A 269 6.06 -22.50 24.84
N PRO A 270 5.15 -22.56 23.87
CA PRO A 270 5.16 -23.59 22.85
C PRO A 270 6.33 -23.44 21.86
N ILE A 271 6.72 -24.59 21.27
CA ILE A 271 7.67 -24.62 20.16
C ILE A 271 6.86 -24.72 18.88
N VAL A 272 7.22 -23.92 17.88
CA VAL A 272 6.51 -23.79 16.60
C VAL A 272 7.48 -23.72 15.45
N GLU A 273 7.00 -24.04 14.24
CA GLU A 273 7.79 -24.02 13.01
C GLU A 273 7.33 -22.92 12.08
N GLY A 274 8.30 -22.29 11.41
CA GLY A 274 8.04 -21.26 10.39
C GLY A 274 9.26 -21.01 9.52
N VAL A 275 9.06 -20.42 8.35
CA VAL A 275 10.12 -20.12 7.38
C VAL A 275 10.93 -18.91 7.83
N ALA A 276 12.25 -19.03 7.93
CA ALA A 276 13.14 -17.92 8.23
C ALA A 276 13.12 -16.89 7.10
N ALA A 277 12.89 -15.63 7.45
CA ALA A 277 12.92 -14.51 6.52
C ALA A 277 14.22 -13.71 6.73
N GLY A 278 15.33 -14.24 6.21
CA GLY A 278 16.66 -13.66 6.34
C GLY A 278 17.62 -14.54 7.15
N PRO A 279 18.84 -14.07 7.33
CA PRO A 279 19.86 -14.83 8.06
C PRO A 279 19.54 -14.83 9.56
N LEU A 280 19.26 -16.01 10.09
CA LEU A 280 19.00 -16.26 11.51
C LEU A 280 19.95 -17.39 11.99
N GLN A 281 20.27 -17.38 13.28
CA GLN A 281 21.09 -18.41 13.91
C GLN A 281 20.38 -18.96 15.16
N PRO A 282 20.70 -20.19 15.57
CA PRO A 282 20.22 -20.71 16.86
C PRO A 282 20.55 -19.76 18.02
N ARG A 283 19.58 -19.51 18.88
CA ARG A 283 19.55 -18.57 20.01
C ARG A 283 19.28 -17.11 19.66
N ASP A 284 19.10 -16.76 18.39
CA ASP A 284 18.67 -15.40 18.04
C ASP A 284 17.27 -15.13 18.60
N ALA A 285 17.08 -13.93 19.11
CA ALA A 285 15.75 -13.42 19.41
C ALA A 285 15.02 -13.14 18.09
N CYS A 286 13.75 -13.52 18.03
CA CYS A 286 12.97 -13.43 16.81
C CYS A 286 11.52 -13.06 17.06
N LEU A 287 10.86 -12.62 15.98
CA LEU A 287 9.41 -12.43 15.90
C LEU A 287 8.82 -13.50 14.99
N PHE A 288 8.02 -14.37 15.56
CA PHE A 288 7.25 -15.35 14.82
C PHE A 288 5.97 -14.70 14.30
N CYS A 289 5.74 -14.77 13.01
CA CYS A 289 4.66 -14.09 12.31
C CYS A 289 3.72 -15.10 11.65
N VAL A 290 2.43 -15.01 11.96
CA VAL A 290 1.39 -15.80 11.29
C VAL A 290 0.15 -14.94 11.00
N ARG A 291 -0.41 -15.07 9.79
CA ARG A 291 -1.60 -14.33 9.38
C ARG A 291 -2.85 -14.86 10.10
N PRO A 292 -3.78 -13.97 10.53
CA PRO A 292 -5.01 -14.37 11.23
C PRO A 292 -5.87 -15.40 10.48
N GLU A 293 -5.94 -15.30 9.15
CA GLU A 293 -6.72 -16.22 8.30
C GLU A 293 -6.01 -17.54 8.00
N ARG A 294 -4.74 -17.66 8.34
CA ARG A 294 -3.96 -18.90 8.18
C ARG A 294 -4.00 -19.79 9.41
N ILE A 295 -4.65 -19.33 10.48
CA ILE A 295 -4.78 -20.09 11.72
C ILE A 295 -6.10 -20.86 11.69
N ALA A 296 -6.01 -22.19 11.73
CA ALA A 296 -7.13 -23.07 11.94
C ALA A 296 -7.52 -23.11 13.41
N VAL A 297 -8.81 -23.15 13.71
CA VAL A 297 -9.35 -23.23 15.07
C VAL A 297 -10.39 -24.34 15.12
N ALA A 298 -10.27 -25.25 16.08
CA ALA A 298 -11.23 -26.32 16.34
C ALA A 298 -11.58 -26.38 17.82
N PRO A 299 -12.84 -26.75 18.21
CA PRO A 299 -13.17 -27.05 19.60
C PRO A 299 -12.29 -28.20 20.11
N VAL A 300 -11.75 -28.08 21.32
CA VAL A 300 -11.05 -29.20 21.96
C VAL A 300 -12.12 -30.15 22.52
N SER A 301 -12.26 -31.32 21.90
CA SER A 301 -12.77 -32.48 22.60
C SER A 301 -11.59 -33.11 23.37
N ALA A 302 -11.81 -33.59 24.59
CA ALA A 302 -10.75 -34.04 25.50
C ALA A 302 -9.84 -35.19 24.96
N ALA A 303 -10.05 -35.63 23.72
CA ALA A 303 -9.35 -36.73 23.05
C ALA A 303 -8.47 -36.39 21.86
N ASP A 304 -8.57 -35.16 21.27
CA ASP A 304 -8.00 -34.87 19.95
C ASP A 304 -7.14 -33.60 19.92
N MET A 305 -6.07 -33.56 20.68
CA MET A 305 -4.97 -32.64 20.38
C MET A 305 -4.03 -33.35 19.38
N GLY A 306 -4.15 -33.03 18.09
CA GLY A 306 -3.18 -33.47 17.07
C GLY A 306 -1.76 -32.98 17.38
N GLU A 307 -0.74 -33.69 16.90
CA GLU A 307 0.66 -33.23 17.00
C GLU A 307 0.81 -31.80 16.45
N GLY A 308 1.41 -30.90 17.24
CA GLY A 308 1.64 -29.51 16.85
C GLY A 308 0.48 -28.54 17.11
N ALA A 309 -0.68 -28.99 17.60
CA ALA A 309 -1.77 -28.11 17.97
C ALA A 309 -1.52 -27.41 19.31
N LEU A 310 -1.75 -26.09 19.35
CA LEU A 310 -1.63 -25.30 20.56
C LEU A 310 -3.00 -25.15 21.23
N ASP A 311 -3.00 -25.21 22.57
CA ASP A 311 -4.20 -24.95 23.38
C ASP A 311 -4.40 -23.46 23.60
N ALA A 312 -5.60 -22.98 23.35
CA ALA A 312 -5.96 -21.59 23.56
C ALA A 312 -7.38 -21.46 24.14
N LYS A 313 -7.63 -20.35 24.82
CA LYS A 313 -8.96 -19.98 25.29
C LYS A 313 -9.54 -18.91 24.40
N LEU A 314 -10.75 -19.12 23.90
CA LEU A 314 -11.47 -18.12 23.11
C LEU A 314 -12.01 -17.04 24.07
N ILE A 315 -11.44 -15.82 23.97
CA ILE A 315 -11.80 -14.69 24.86
C ILE A 315 -12.80 -13.74 24.23
N GLU A 316 -12.88 -13.69 22.90
CA GLU A 316 -13.83 -12.83 22.18
C GLU A 316 -14.22 -13.43 20.84
N VAL A 317 -15.51 -13.29 20.49
CA VAL A 317 -16.05 -13.61 19.16
C VAL A 317 -16.75 -12.38 18.63
N LEU A 318 -16.22 -11.79 17.57
CA LEU A 318 -16.79 -10.60 16.93
C LEU A 318 -17.27 -10.96 15.51
N HIS A 319 -18.59 -10.85 15.30
CA HIS A 319 -19.19 -11.06 13.99
C HIS A 319 -19.13 -9.77 13.16
N LEU A 320 -18.44 -9.82 12.01
CA LEU A 320 -18.26 -8.68 11.11
C LEU A 320 -19.09 -8.78 9.82
N GLY A 321 -20.02 -9.71 9.78
CA GLY A 321 -20.92 -9.97 8.64
C GLY A 321 -20.43 -11.14 7.81
N ASP A 322 -19.50 -10.92 6.93
CA ASP A 322 -18.90 -11.92 6.01
C ASP A 322 -17.84 -12.81 6.68
N LEU A 323 -17.29 -12.35 7.79
CA LEU A 323 -16.28 -13.08 8.57
C LEU A 323 -16.49 -12.91 10.07
N VAL A 324 -15.87 -13.81 10.83
CA VAL A 324 -15.77 -13.76 12.29
C VAL A 324 -14.31 -13.49 12.67
N ARG A 325 -14.13 -12.54 13.58
CA ARG A 325 -12.86 -12.24 14.23
C ARG A 325 -12.84 -12.83 15.62
N LEU A 326 -11.87 -13.69 15.90
CA LEU A 326 -11.69 -14.34 17.17
C LEU A 326 -10.45 -13.80 17.85
N ARG A 327 -10.52 -13.54 19.16
CA ARG A 327 -9.34 -13.31 20.01
C ARG A 327 -9.16 -14.54 20.90
N LEU A 328 -7.97 -15.08 20.85
CA LEU A 328 -7.57 -16.27 21.56
C LEU A 328 -6.47 -15.91 22.57
N LEU A 329 -6.54 -16.48 23.76
CA LEU A 329 -5.53 -16.35 24.79
C LEU A 329 -4.81 -17.70 24.92
N LEU A 330 -3.50 -17.69 24.67
CA LEU A 330 -2.62 -18.83 24.96
C LEU A 330 -2.42 -18.97 26.47
N GLY A 331 -2.12 -20.19 26.95
CA GLY A 331 -1.98 -20.50 28.38
C GLY A 331 -0.98 -19.63 29.14
N THR A 332 -0.12 -18.91 28.45
CA THR A 332 0.92 -18.03 28.99
C THR A 332 0.60 -16.53 28.89
N GLY A 333 -0.61 -16.18 28.44
CA GLY A 333 -1.08 -14.79 28.36
C GLY A 333 -0.89 -14.09 27.04
N ALA A 334 -0.25 -14.70 26.03
CA ALA A 334 -0.17 -14.11 24.69
C ALA A 334 -1.51 -14.19 23.97
N GLU A 335 -1.89 -13.11 23.29
CA GLU A 335 -3.12 -13.05 22.51
C GLU A 335 -2.85 -13.30 21.02
N LEU A 336 -3.75 -14.06 20.39
CA LEU A 336 -3.77 -14.30 18.96
C LEU A 336 -5.07 -13.81 18.35
N LEU A 337 -4.98 -13.22 17.20
CA LEU A 337 -6.10 -12.85 16.36
C LEU A 337 -6.31 -13.92 15.29
N VAL A 338 -7.54 -14.35 15.08
CA VAL A 338 -7.92 -15.27 14.01
C VAL A 338 -9.08 -14.67 13.22
N LYS A 339 -9.03 -14.81 11.90
CA LYS A 339 -10.10 -14.45 10.98
C LYS A 339 -10.56 -15.70 10.25
N ARG A 340 -11.87 -15.92 10.18
CA ARG A 340 -12.42 -17.05 9.43
C ARG A 340 -13.85 -16.76 8.94
N PRO A 341 -14.28 -17.40 7.86
CA PRO A 341 -15.71 -17.45 7.54
C PRO A 341 -16.46 -18.08 8.69
N LEU A 342 -17.72 -17.78 8.86
CA LEU A 342 -18.60 -18.16 9.96
C LEU A 342 -18.12 -19.35 10.81
N ALA A 343 -18.08 -19.16 12.12
CA ALA A 343 -17.66 -20.18 13.09
C ALA A 343 -18.87 -20.76 13.81
N ALA A 344 -19.55 -21.72 13.20
CA ALA A 344 -20.59 -22.47 13.91
C ALA A 344 -19.99 -23.19 15.13
N GLY A 345 -20.58 -23.01 16.30
CA GLY A 345 -20.25 -23.77 17.52
C GLY A 345 -19.07 -23.21 18.34
N LEU A 346 -18.53 -22.01 18.01
CA LEU A 346 -17.52 -21.34 18.84
C LEU A 346 -18.16 -20.25 19.72
N TYR A 347 -17.82 -20.24 21.02
CA TYR A 347 -18.32 -19.27 21.98
C TYR A 347 -17.24 -18.82 22.97
N THR A 348 -17.40 -17.64 23.50
CA THR A 348 -16.48 -17.06 24.49
C THR A 348 -16.35 -17.94 25.73
N GLY A 349 -15.11 -18.14 26.16
CA GLY A 349 -14.77 -18.99 27.30
C GLY A 349 -14.41 -20.43 26.93
N GLN A 350 -14.65 -20.84 25.69
CA GLN A 350 -14.36 -22.19 25.21
C GLN A 350 -12.86 -22.42 25.04
N ARG A 351 -12.38 -23.63 25.33
CA ARG A 351 -11.04 -24.08 24.95
C ARG A 351 -11.04 -24.55 23.51
N VAL A 352 -10.04 -24.15 22.77
CA VAL A 352 -9.86 -24.45 21.34
C VAL A 352 -8.45 -24.91 21.07
N ALA A 353 -8.30 -25.83 20.12
CA ALA A 353 -7.03 -26.16 19.51
C ALA A 353 -6.79 -25.24 18.31
N ILE A 354 -5.58 -24.74 18.18
CA ILE A 354 -5.16 -23.92 17.04
C ILE A 354 -3.96 -24.55 16.35
N ALA A 355 -3.92 -24.43 15.04
CA ALA A 355 -2.82 -24.92 14.21
C ALA A 355 -2.67 -24.05 12.95
N TRP A 356 -1.52 -24.10 12.35
CA TRP A 356 -1.22 -23.52 11.04
C TRP A 356 -0.22 -24.39 10.28
N GLN A 357 -0.12 -24.20 8.98
CA GLN A 357 0.91 -24.86 8.19
C GLN A 357 2.24 -24.09 8.40
N PRO A 358 3.36 -24.77 8.70
CA PRO A 358 4.66 -24.12 8.93
C PRO A 358 5.08 -23.16 7.79
N GLY A 359 4.84 -23.55 6.54
CA GLY A 359 5.13 -22.72 5.37
C GLY A 359 4.36 -21.40 5.29
N HIS A 360 3.28 -21.24 6.05
CA HIS A 360 2.49 -20.00 6.15
C HIS A 360 2.98 -19.05 7.24
N ALA A 361 3.89 -19.49 8.11
CA ALA A 361 4.48 -18.65 9.14
C ALA A 361 5.85 -18.13 8.67
N ARG A 362 6.23 -16.95 9.15
CA ARG A 362 7.54 -16.33 8.90
C ARG A 362 8.23 -16.03 10.21
N VAL A 363 9.55 -16.15 10.21
CA VAL A 363 10.38 -15.86 11.38
C VAL A 363 11.34 -14.73 11.03
N PHE A 364 11.20 -13.60 11.70
CA PHE A 364 12.05 -12.43 11.51
C PHE A 364 13.02 -12.29 12.66
N GLY A 365 14.26 -11.89 12.39
CA GLY A 365 15.16 -11.42 13.43
C GLY A 365 14.57 -10.20 14.14
N GLU A 366 14.83 -10.07 15.45
CA GLU A 366 14.54 -8.82 16.14
C GLU A 366 15.39 -7.73 15.48
N GLU A 367 14.77 -6.71 14.87
CA GLU A 367 15.49 -5.58 14.30
C GLU A 367 16.33 -4.95 15.41
N GLY A 368 17.65 -4.89 15.21
CA GLY A 368 18.60 -4.41 16.19
C GLY A 368 18.19 -3.04 16.70
N LYS A 369 18.23 -2.90 18.05
CA LYS A 369 18.05 -1.66 18.79
C LYS A 369 18.95 -0.55 18.29
#